data_9530797ff7dcc861025e877d1ecca546
#
_entry.id   9530797ff7dcc861025e877d1ecca546
#
_cell.length_a   1.000
_cell.length_b   1.000
_cell.length_c   1.000
_cell.angle_alpha   90.00
_cell.angle_beta   90.00
_cell.angle_gamma   90.00
#
_symmetry.space_group_name_H-M   'P 1'
#
loop_
_entity.id
_entity.type
_entity.pdbx_description
1 polymer ?
#
loop_
_entity_poly.entity_id
_entity_poly.type
_entity_poly.pdbx_seq_one_letter_code
_entity_poly.pdbx_strand_id
1 'polypeptide(L)'
;MTGLAAVFILIYVMGNGEQYLYNVTLFGYVDRIQRRRTRSFLTAAAATAVLLPFITEDGTGYFLFLILAYSLESLKMLWGARKSQGREQNRGGRPRTAFVGKRAQYNKFRYFLKKTSIRMELVGYITMSGEELRKIPEEDRGEYLGSLEDLEELIRQYHLDQIYILQKREEQLSVIQRYVDLCIDMGVTVRMVVDIYKRRRADSYVSCVGTYPVITYHTVTLNTGEQIVKRAMDIVGGIVGILVFSPVMLVTAIAIKLDSPGPVIFRQTRVGKNGRTFKIYKFRSMYTDAEERKAELLSQNEIAGGVMFKMKDDPRITPVGKIIRKLSIDELPQFFNVVAGSMSLVGTRPPTLDEVEKYERRQWRRISIKPGLTGMWQVGGRSLVTDFEKIVEMDVEYIDNWSLMEDIRILCKTVTVLLKHADAY
;
A
#
# COMPACT_ATOMS: atom_id res chain seq x y z
N MET A 1 36.41 -23.24 7.68
CA MET A 1 36.02 -21.84 7.51
C MET A 1 34.56 -21.69 7.08
N THR A 2 34.11 -22.30 5.97
CA THR A 2 32.70 -22.22 5.51
C THR A 2 31.67 -22.68 6.53
N GLY A 3 31.94 -23.79 7.25
CA GLY A 3 31.05 -24.30 8.31
C GLY A 3 30.93 -23.36 9.50
N LEU A 4 32.01 -22.76 9.96
CA LEU A 4 32.00 -21.74 11.04
C LEU A 4 31.22 -20.49 10.67
N ALA A 5 31.39 -20.03 9.43
CA ALA A 5 30.60 -18.89 8.91
C ALA A 5 29.09 -19.22 8.85
N ALA A 6 28.73 -20.43 8.46
CA ALA A 6 27.34 -20.91 8.46
C ALA A 6 26.75 -20.95 9.87
N VAL A 7 27.49 -21.48 10.85
CA VAL A 7 27.06 -21.49 12.26
C VAL A 7 26.92 -20.09 12.83
N PHE A 8 27.88 -19.20 12.50
CA PHE A 8 27.80 -17.79 12.91
C PHE A 8 26.53 -17.13 12.35
N ILE A 9 26.26 -17.28 11.04
CA ILE A 9 25.07 -16.71 10.39
C ILE A 9 23.81 -17.26 11.04
N LEU A 10 23.75 -18.57 11.33
CA LEU A 10 22.59 -19.19 11.96
C LEU A 10 22.33 -18.59 13.34
N ILE A 11 23.34 -18.53 14.22
CA ILE A 11 23.21 -17.96 15.57
C ILE A 11 22.85 -16.47 15.50
N TYR A 12 23.47 -15.72 14.58
CA TYR A 12 23.19 -14.32 14.38
C TYR A 12 21.73 -14.06 13.92
N VAL A 13 21.25 -14.84 12.96
CA VAL A 13 19.88 -14.77 12.45
C VAL A 13 18.88 -15.18 13.53
N MET A 14 19.15 -16.27 14.26
CA MET A 14 18.30 -16.70 15.38
C MET A 14 18.24 -15.63 16.49
N GLY A 15 19.36 -15.05 16.87
CA GLY A 15 19.43 -13.98 17.88
C GLY A 15 18.73 -12.67 17.44
N ASN A 16 18.62 -12.44 16.14
CA ASN A 16 17.87 -11.33 15.56
C ASN A 16 16.43 -11.71 15.21
N GLY A 17 16.14 -13.01 15.01
CA GLY A 17 14.86 -13.56 14.55
C GLY A 17 13.80 -13.70 15.63
N GLU A 18 14.14 -13.56 16.91
CA GLU A 18 13.13 -13.54 17.96
C GLU A 18 12.18 -12.37 17.78
N GLN A 19 11.07 -12.65 17.16
CA GLN A 19 9.71 -12.08 17.11
C GLN A 19 9.52 -10.55 17.17
N TYR A 20 10.48 -9.75 17.62
CA TYR A 20 10.31 -8.33 17.89
C TYR A 20 11.00 -7.38 16.91
N LEU A 21 11.93 -7.84 16.10
CA LEU A 21 12.60 -6.98 15.11
C LEU A 21 11.80 -6.83 13.81
N TYR A 22 10.93 -7.79 13.51
CA TYR A 22 10.12 -7.81 12.30
C TYR A 22 8.66 -7.38 12.54
N ASN A 23 8.15 -7.53 13.78
CA ASN A 23 6.79 -7.19 14.18
C ASN A 23 6.66 -5.84 14.90
N VAL A 24 7.74 -5.17 15.15
CA VAL A 24 7.67 -3.83 15.69
C VAL A 24 7.45 -2.90 14.51
N THR A 25 6.31 -2.25 14.47
CA THR A 25 6.19 -0.94 13.84
C THR A 25 7.20 -0.09 14.57
N LEU A 26 8.39 -0.13 14.07
CA LEU A 26 9.60 0.26 14.73
C LEU A 26 9.58 1.76 14.90
N PHE A 27 9.12 2.16 16.05
CA PHE A 27 9.72 3.29 16.70
C PHE A 27 11.11 2.82 17.17
N GLY A 28 11.96 2.42 16.21
CA GLY A 28 13.30 2.06 16.50
C GLY A 28 14.07 3.34 16.74
N TYR A 29 14.37 3.62 17.98
CA TYR A 29 15.58 4.36 18.22
C TYR A 29 16.70 3.60 17.50
N VAL A 30 17.27 4.18 16.47
CA VAL A 30 18.38 3.61 15.71
C VAL A 30 19.40 2.99 16.66
N ASP A 31 19.68 3.68 17.79
CA ASP A 31 20.57 3.23 18.86
C ASP A 31 20.13 1.91 19.52
N ARG A 32 18.85 1.66 19.71
CA ARG A 32 18.37 0.40 20.33
C ARG A 32 18.51 -0.77 19.37
N ILE A 33 18.22 -0.55 18.10
CA ILE A 33 18.38 -1.58 17.05
C ILE A 33 19.85 -1.90 16.90
N GLN A 34 20.71 -0.87 16.86
CA GLN A 34 22.15 -1.04 16.76
C GLN A 34 22.72 -1.80 17.96
N ARG A 35 22.38 -1.40 19.19
CA ARG A 35 22.82 -2.11 20.40
C ARG A 35 22.38 -3.58 20.41
N ARG A 36 21.16 -3.87 19.96
CA ARG A 36 20.65 -5.25 19.91
C ARG A 36 21.36 -6.07 18.85
N ARG A 37 21.56 -5.54 17.64
CA ARG A 37 22.32 -6.17 16.57
C ARG A 37 23.75 -6.43 16.97
N THR A 38 24.40 -5.44 17.58
CA THR A 38 25.77 -5.59 18.11
C THR A 38 25.82 -6.68 19.17
N ARG A 39 24.85 -6.77 20.08
CA ARG A 39 24.77 -7.88 21.05
C ARG A 39 24.63 -9.23 20.36
N SER A 40 23.70 -9.38 19.42
CA SER A 40 23.52 -10.62 18.68
C SER A 40 24.77 -11.00 17.86
N PHE A 41 25.46 -10.00 17.30
CA PHE A 41 26.73 -10.21 16.62
C PHE A 41 27.81 -10.70 17.57
N LEU A 42 27.98 -10.05 18.71
CA LEU A 42 28.95 -10.44 19.73
C LEU A 42 28.67 -11.81 20.34
N THR A 43 27.40 -12.17 20.57
CA THR A 43 27.03 -13.50 21.03
C THR A 43 27.32 -14.59 20.00
N ALA A 44 27.01 -14.34 18.72
CA ALA A 44 27.34 -15.25 17.63
C ALA A 44 28.86 -15.39 17.46
N ALA A 45 29.61 -14.28 17.53
CA ALA A 45 31.07 -14.29 17.46
C ALA A 45 31.70 -15.05 18.63
N ALA A 46 31.24 -14.86 19.86
CA ALA A 46 31.72 -15.55 21.03
C ALA A 46 31.41 -17.07 20.98
N ALA A 47 30.18 -17.42 20.59
CA ALA A 47 29.80 -18.82 20.47
C ALA A 47 30.62 -19.56 19.40
N THR A 48 30.90 -18.95 18.28
CA THR A 48 31.71 -19.55 17.21
C THR A 48 33.19 -19.49 17.48
N ALA A 49 33.68 -18.49 18.25
CA ALA A 49 35.08 -18.46 18.72
C ALA A 49 35.45 -19.66 19.62
N VAL A 50 34.50 -20.14 20.42
CA VAL A 50 34.71 -21.38 21.23
C VAL A 50 34.95 -22.61 20.37
N LEU A 51 34.37 -22.67 19.16
CA LEU A 51 34.54 -23.77 18.22
C LEU A 51 35.80 -23.63 17.35
N LEU A 52 36.42 -22.46 17.32
CA LEU A 52 37.55 -22.17 16.45
C LEU A 52 38.74 -23.11 16.63
N PRO A 53 39.23 -23.41 17.88
CA PRO A 53 40.35 -24.30 18.10
C PRO A 53 40.12 -25.74 17.64
N PHE A 54 38.86 -26.16 17.52
CA PHE A 54 38.51 -27.54 17.10
C PHE A 54 38.40 -27.69 15.57
N ILE A 55 38.42 -26.57 14.81
CA ILE A 55 38.14 -26.54 13.36
C ILE A 55 39.34 -26.04 12.55
N THR A 56 40.18 -25.19 13.12
CA THR A 56 41.33 -24.61 12.41
C THR A 56 42.45 -24.26 13.41
N GLU A 57 43.70 -24.47 12.96
CA GLU A 57 44.89 -24.05 13.70
C GLU A 57 45.19 -22.56 13.51
N ASP A 58 44.75 -21.95 12.38
CA ASP A 58 44.89 -20.53 12.09
C ASP A 58 43.54 -19.79 12.13
N GLY A 59 43.38 -19.00 13.17
CA GLY A 59 42.16 -18.18 13.39
C GLY A 59 42.11 -16.87 12.59
N THR A 60 43.20 -16.49 11.92
CA THR A 60 43.32 -15.15 11.27
C THR A 60 42.22 -14.91 10.26
N GLY A 61 41.89 -15.87 9.42
CA GLY A 61 40.81 -15.77 8.45
C GLY A 61 39.44 -15.62 9.06
N TYR A 62 39.21 -16.19 10.24
CA TYR A 62 37.95 -16.05 10.97
C TYR A 62 37.79 -14.62 11.54
N PHE A 63 38.83 -14.05 12.12
CA PHE A 63 38.82 -12.67 12.62
C PHE A 63 38.61 -11.66 11.50
N LEU A 64 39.26 -11.87 10.34
CA LEU A 64 39.01 -11.07 9.12
C LEU A 64 37.55 -11.16 8.67
N PHE A 65 36.96 -12.35 8.68
CA PHE A 65 35.54 -12.53 8.37
C PHE A 65 34.64 -11.75 9.33
N LEU A 66 34.89 -11.79 10.66
CA LEU A 66 34.12 -11.05 11.63
C LEU A 66 34.19 -9.52 11.41
N ILE A 67 35.41 -9.00 11.18
CA ILE A 67 35.61 -7.57 10.91
C ILE A 67 34.85 -7.17 9.64
N LEU A 68 34.94 -7.96 8.59
CA LEU A 68 34.29 -7.69 7.31
C LEU A 68 32.76 -7.78 7.42
N ALA A 69 32.25 -8.78 8.13
CA ALA A 69 30.82 -8.96 8.38
C ALA A 69 30.24 -7.80 9.20
N TYR A 70 30.93 -7.38 10.27
CA TYR A 70 30.48 -6.23 11.09
C TYR A 70 30.56 -4.90 10.33
N SER A 71 31.60 -4.73 9.52
CA SER A 71 31.76 -3.51 8.68
C SER A 71 30.68 -3.44 7.60
N LEU A 72 30.36 -4.54 6.95
CA LEU A 72 29.27 -4.64 5.95
C LEU A 72 27.90 -4.35 6.57
N GLU A 73 27.62 -4.90 7.75
CA GLU A 73 26.38 -4.63 8.50
C GLU A 73 26.27 -3.16 8.89
N SER A 74 27.35 -2.57 9.38
CA SER A 74 27.42 -1.16 9.75
C SER A 74 27.27 -0.23 8.53
N LEU A 75 27.89 -0.58 7.42
CA LEU A 75 27.76 0.14 6.14
C LEU A 75 26.33 0.05 5.57
N LYS A 76 25.71 -1.13 5.63
CA LYS A 76 24.30 -1.31 5.23
C LYS A 76 23.38 -0.40 6.06
N MET A 77 23.65 -0.29 7.35
CA MET A 77 22.86 0.56 8.24
C MET A 77 23.05 2.04 7.94
N LEU A 78 24.30 2.50 7.78
CA LEU A 78 24.63 3.87 7.39
C LEU A 78 24.10 4.21 5.99
N TRP A 79 24.21 3.29 5.05
CA TRP A 79 23.69 3.46 3.70
C TRP A 79 22.14 3.41 3.67
N GLY A 80 21.54 2.53 4.46
CA GLY A 80 20.10 2.48 4.68
C GLY A 80 19.58 3.78 5.30
N ALA A 81 20.25 4.31 6.32
CA ALA A 81 19.92 5.58 6.94
C ALA A 81 20.08 6.76 5.96
N ARG A 82 21.16 6.80 5.18
CA ARG A 82 21.38 7.84 4.14
C ARG A 82 20.44 7.70 2.94
N LYS A 83 20.25 6.48 2.45
CA LYS A 83 19.37 6.21 1.30
C LYS A 83 17.90 6.46 1.65
N SER A 84 17.55 6.28 2.91
CA SER A 84 16.23 6.59 3.42
C SER A 84 15.97 8.09 3.52
N GLN A 85 16.99 8.91 3.70
CA GLN A 85 16.87 10.38 3.64
C GLN A 85 16.73 10.92 2.21
N GLY A 86 17.31 10.26 1.21
CA GLY A 86 17.36 10.78 -0.17
C GLY A 86 16.34 10.17 -1.16
N ARG A 87 15.76 8.99 -0.88
CA ARG A 87 14.90 8.26 -1.83
C ARG A 87 13.40 8.47 -1.63
N GLU A 88 12.98 9.11 -0.57
CA GLU A 88 11.57 9.22 -0.20
C GLU A 88 10.82 10.39 -0.82
N GLN A 89 11.48 11.23 -1.56
CA GLN A 89 10.79 12.28 -2.31
C GLN A 89 10.01 11.76 -3.52
N ASN A 90 10.22 10.51 -3.98
CA ASN A 90 9.68 10.04 -5.28
C ASN A 90 8.98 8.68 -5.32
N ARG A 91 8.82 7.92 -4.20
CA ARG A 91 8.22 6.57 -4.30
C ARG A 91 7.32 6.21 -3.13
N GLY A 92 6.04 6.49 -3.28
CA GLY A 92 5.00 6.11 -2.33
C GLY A 92 5.02 7.03 -1.11
N GLY A 93 4.26 8.12 -1.14
CA GLY A 93 4.24 9.19 -0.16
C GLY A 93 4.21 8.68 1.29
N ARG A 94 4.77 9.44 2.19
CA ARG A 94 4.65 9.21 3.64
C ARG A 94 3.19 9.02 3.99
N PRO A 95 2.84 8.06 4.88
CA PRO A 95 1.45 7.88 5.25
C PRO A 95 0.90 9.20 5.84
N ARG A 96 -0.17 9.68 5.25
CA ARG A 96 -0.84 10.92 5.66
C ARG A 96 -1.62 10.66 6.93
N THR A 97 -1.24 11.34 8.00
CA THR A 97 -1.65 11.04 9.36
C THR A 97 -2.40 12.21 9.95
N ALA A 98 -3.59 11.96 10.48
CA ALA A 98 -4.31 12.89 11.34
C ALA A 98 -4.22 12.43 12.80
N PHE A 99 -4.35 13.39 13.70
CA PHE A 99 -4.32 13.18 15.14
C PHE A 99 -5.64 13.62 15.75
N VAL A 100 -6.31 12.74 16.50
CA VAL A 100 -7.54 13.06 17.22
C VAL A 100 -7.22 13.31 18.69
N GLY A 101 -7.55 14.48 19.17
CA GLY A 101 -7.35 14.87 20.55
C GLY A 101 -7.15 16.37 20.73
N LYS A 102 -6.78 16.75 21.96
CA LYS A 102 -6.54 18.16 22.28
C LYS A 102 -5.24 18.67 21.67
N ARG A 103 -5.20 19.95 21.30
CA ARG A 103 -4.02 20.63 20.74
C ARG A 103 -2.73 20.40 21.53
N ALA A 104 -2.79 20.49 22.85
CA ALA A 104 -1.60 20.27 23.70
C ALA A 104 -1.01 18.85 23.52
N GLN A 105 -1.88 17.85 23.31
CA GLN A 105 -1.47 16.47 23.05
C GLN A 105 -0.90 16.33 21.63
N TYR A 106 -1.49 16.99 20.64
CA TYR A 106 -0.99 17.07 19.27
C TYR A 106 0.43 17.67 19.22
N ASN A 107 0.65 18.80 19.89
CA ASN A 107 1.96 19.45 19.96
C ASN A 107 3.02 18.54 20.61
N LYS A 108 2.64 17.82 21.67
CA LYS A 108 3.52 16.84 22.32
C LYS A 108 3.83 15.66 21.37
N PHE A 109 2.83 15.16 20.66
CA PHE A 109 3.00 14.08 19.67
C PHE A 109 3.92 14.51 18.53
N ARG A 110 3.70 15.70 17.96
CA ARG A 110 4.55 16.31 16.93
C ARG A 110 6.00 16.46 17.38
N TYR A 111 6.22 16.89 18.62
CA TYR A 111 7.57 17.01 19.20
C TYR A 111 8.26 15.64 19.28
N PHE A 112 7.56 14.59 19.68
CA PHE A 112 8.11 13.24 19.70
C PHE A 112 8.39 12.73 18.29
N LEU A 113 7.51 12.99 17.33
CA LEU A 113 7.72 12.61 15.93
C LEU A 113 9.01 13.21 15.36
N LYS A 114 9.28 14.49 15.64
CA LYS A 114 10.52 15.16 15.19
C LYS A 114 11.78 14.54 15.77
N LYS A 115 11.70 13.90 16.94
CA LYS A 115 12.83 13.22 17.61
C LYS A 115 12.96 11.74 17.26
N THR A 116 11.99 11.18 16.57
CA THR A 116 11.98 9.79 16.17
C THR A 116 12.20 9.68 14.67
N SER A 117 12.76 8.58 14.21
CA SER A 117 12.89 8.28 12.76
C SER A 117 11.57 7.83 12.11
N ILE A 118 10.44 8.22 12.70
CA ILE A 118 9.12 7.84 12.18
C ILE A 118 8.82 8.70 10.96
N ARG A 119 8.47 8.03 9.89
CA ARG A 119 8.19 8.63 8.61
C ARG A 119 6.70 8.66 8.35
N MET A 120 6.05 9.75 8.77
CA MET A 120 4.67 10.06 8.46
C MET A 120 4.56 11.54 8.11
N GLU A 121 3.59 11.86 7.30
CA GLU A 121 3.18 13.23 7.03
C GLU A 121 2.04 13.57 7.99
N LEU A 122 2.33 14.42 8.97
CA LEU A 122 1.31 14.87 9.91
C LEU A 122 0.52 16.01 9.26
N VAL A 123 -0.72 15.71 8.86
CA VAL A 123 -1.59 16.65 8.14
C VAL A 123 -2.17 17.69 9.08
N GLY A 124 -2.58 17.26 10.29
CA GLY A 124 -3.16 18.14 11.29
C GLY A 124 -3.85 17.37 12.41
N TYR A 125 -4.67 18.08 13.20
CA TYR A 125 -5.41 17.48 14.28
C TYR A 125 -6.93 17.72 14.18
N ILE A 126 -7.68 16.77 14.73
CA ILE A 126 -9.14 16.70 14.77
C ILE A 126 -9.57 16.75 16.23
N THR A 127 -10.57 17.55 16.57
CA THR A 127 -11.12 17.61 17.94
C THR A 127 -12.24 16.60 18.12
N MET A 128 -12.56 16.27 19.38
CA MET A 128 -13.64 15.34 19.70
C MET A 128 -15.04 15.92 19.41
N SER A 129 -15.21 17.24 19.51
CA SER A 129 -16.44 17.94 19.17
C SER A 129 -16.14 19.34 18.58
N GLY A 130 -17.06 19.86 17.79
CA GLY A 130 -16.96 21.21 17.20
C GLY A 130 -16.95 22.37 18.22
N GLU A 131 -17.40 22.17 19.45
CA GLU A 131 -17.39 23.20 20.50
C GLU A 131 -15.97 23.60 20.92
N GLU A 132 -14.96 22.73 20.71
CA GLU A 132 -13.58 23.05 21.02
C GLU A 132 -12.99 24.08 20.05
N LEU A 133 -13.59 24.30 18.88
CA LEU A 133 -13.15 25.27 17.88
C LEU A 133 -13.11 26.70 18.43
N ARG A 134 -14.09 27.07 19.25
CA ARG A 134 -14.16 28.42 19.85
C ARG A 134 -12.99 28.76 20.79
N LYS A 135 -12.27 27.75 21.25
CA LYS A 135 -11.13 27.86 22.18
C LYS A 135 -9.77 27.85 21.49
N ILE A 136 -9.73 27.70 20.15
CA ILE A 136 -8.49 27.62 19.38
C ILE A 136 -8.12 29.05 18.93
N PRO A 137 -6.92 29.56 19.30
CA PRO A 137 -6.39 30.82 18.81
C PRO A 137 -6.29 30.83 17.28
N GLU A 138 -6.51 32.00 16.66
CA GLU A 138 -6.49 32.13 15.19
C GLU A 138 -5.17 31.69 14.55
N GLU A 139 -4.05 31.97 15.22
CA GLU A 139 -2.70 31.60 14.78
C GLU A 139 -2.49 30.09 14.61
N ASP A 140 -3.33 29.27 15.23
CA ASP A 140 -3.21 27.81 15.27
C ASP A 140 -4.28 27.06 14.47
N ARG A 141 -5.16 27.77 13.80
CA ARG A 141 -6.21 27.18 12.93
C ARG A 141 -5.63 26.49 11.72
N GLY A 142 -4.44 26.82 11.28
CA GLY A 142 -3.80 26.24 10.09
C GLY A 142 -3.50 24.73 10.18
N GLU A 143 -3.40 24.17 11.38
CA GLU A 143 -3.19 22.72 11.60
C GLU A 143 -4.48 22.01 12.10
N TYR A 144 -5.57 22.74 12.29
CA TYR A 144 -6.86 22.20 12.68
C TYR A 144 -7.61 21.73 11.42
N LEU A 145 -8.05 20.48 11.43
CA LEU A 145 -8.72 19.88 10.28
C LEU A 145 -10.25 19.90 10.42
N GLY A 146 -10.79 19.73 11.62
CA GLY A 146 -12.22 19.62 11.86
C GLY A 146 -12.55 18.88 13.14
N SER A 147 -13.80 18.45 13.26
CA SER A 147 -14.29 17.62 14.38
C SER A 147 -14.40 16.15 13.99
N LEU A 148 -14.53 15.26 14.98
CA LEU A 148 -14.82 13.84 14.72
C LEU A 148 -16.15 13.63 14.00
N GLU A 149 -17.08 14.55 14.12
CA GLU A 149 -18.37 14.49 13.44
C GLU A 149 -18.21 14.54 11.92
N ASP A 150 -17.18 15.25 11.44
CA ASP A 150 -16.85 15.42 10.02
C ASP A 150 -15.81 14.39 9.52
N LEU A 151 -15.52 13.35 10.31
CA LEU A 151 -14.38 12.45 10.08
C LEU A 151 -14.40 11.77 8.70
N GLU A 152 -15.56 11.37 8.21
CA GLU A 152 -15.72 10.75 6.90
C GLU A 152 -15.29 11.71 5.77
N GLU A 153 -15.71 12.96 5.84
CA GLU A 153 -15.35 14.00 4.88
C GLU A 153 -13.86 14.35 4.96
N LEU A 154 -13.32 14.45 6.18
CA LEU A 154 -11.90 14.73 6.41
C LEU A 154 -10.99 13.61 5.84
N ILE A 155 -11.40 12.35 5.97
CA ILE A 155 -10.66 11.21 5.38
C ILE A 155 -10.59 11.37 3.86
N ARG A 156 -11.71 11.73 3.22
CA ARG A 156 -11.78 11.92 1.76
C ARG A 156 -10.99 13.14 1.31
N GLN A 157 -11.18 14.28 1.99
CA GLN A 157 -10.57 15.55 1.62
C GLN A 157 -9.05 15.53 1.75
N TYR A 158 -8.54 14.96 2.85
CA TYR A 158 -7.11 14.95 3.16
C TYR A 158 -6.40 13.65 2.75
N HIS A 159 -7.12 12.68 2.17
CA HIS A 159 -6.57 11.38 1.75
C HIS A 159 -5.79 10.70 2.88
N LEU A 160 -6.43 10.54 4.03
CA LEU A 160 -5.77 10.03 5.22
C LEU A 160 -5.48 8.53 5.10
N ASP A 161 -4.26 8.12 5.43
CA ASP A 161 -3.85 6.72 5.51
C ASP A 161 -4.01 6.15 6.92
N GLN A 162 -3.84 7.01 7.92
CA GLN A 162 -3.88 6.59 9.33
C GLN A 162 -4.32 7.72 10.25
N ILE A 163 -4.94 7.34 11.35
CA ILE A 163 -5.44 8.27 12.37
C ILE A 163 -4.94 7.80 13.73
N TYR A 164 -4.37 8.72 14.51
CA TYR A 164 -4.01 8.50 15.91
C TYR A 164 -5.07 9.11 16.80
N ILE A 165 -5.72 8.29 17.64
CA ILE A 165 -6.73 8.76 18.61
C ILE A 165 -6.12 8.71 19.99
N LEU A 166 -5.93 9.89 20.61
CA LEU A 166 -5.49 10.01 22.00
C LEU A 166 -6.64 10.37 22.92
N GLN A 167 -7.01 9.45 23.79
CA GLN A 167 -8.10 9.62 24.71
C GLN A 167 -7.69 9.39 26.17
N LYS A 168 -8.33 10.15 27.08
CA LYS A 168 -8.05 10.09 28.52
C LYS A 168 -9.20 9.59 29.41
N ARG A 169 -10.43 9.34 28.91
CA ARG A 169 -11.59 9.00 29.74
C ARG A 169 -12.40 7.83 29.19
N GLU A 170 -12.87 6.95 30.08
CA GLU A 170 -13.67 5.76 29.79
C GLU A 170 -15.07 6.08 29.21
N GLU A 171 -15.65 7.20 29.59
CA GLU A 171 -17.04 7.58 29.24
C GLU A 171 -17.27 7.82 27.74
N GLN A 172 -16.19 7.91 26.93
CA GLN A 172 -16.27 8.15 25.49
C GLN A 172 -15.91 6.92 24.64
N LEU A 173 -15.69 5.77 25.23
CA LEU A 173 -15.25 4.57 24.52
C LEU A 173 -16.26 4.11 23.45
N SER A 174 -17.57 4.18 23.75
CA SER A 174 -18.62 3.80 22.79
C SER A 174 -18.69 4.75 21.60
N VAL A 175 -18.47 6.05 21.82
CA VAL A 175 -18.44 7.05 20.76
C VAL A 175 -17.22 6.82 19.87
N ILE A 176 -16.06 6.59 20.47
CA ILE A 176 -14.81 6.32 19.71
C ILE A 176 -14.91 5.03 18.91
N GLN A 177 -15.54 3.97 19.48
CA GLN A 177 -15.73 2.72 18.76
C GLN A 177 -16.43 2.94 17.41
N ARG A 178 -17.46 3.78 17.38
CA ARG A 178 -18.16 4.14 16.14
C ARG A 178 -17.22 4.76 15.11
N TYR A 179 -16.30 5.62 15.52
CA TYR A 179 -15.32 6.24 14.60
C TYR A 179 -14.21 5.29 14.20
N VAL A 180 -13.83 4.37 15.08
CA VAL A 180 -12.91 3.27 14.72
C VAL A 180 -13.54 2.40 13.65
N ASP A 181 -14.80 2.00 13.82
CA ASP A 181 -15.53 1.19 12.85
C ASP A 181 -15.66 1.92 11.50
N LEU A 182 -15.97 3.23 11.54
CA LEU A 182 -15.99 4.07 10.34
C LEU A 182 -14.64 4.08 9.60
N CYS A 183 -13.53 4.26 10.33
CA CYS A 183 -12.20 4.23 9.73
C CYS A 183 -11.88 2.85 9.13
N ILE A 184 -12.26 1.76 9.82
CA ILE A 184 -12.10 0.39 9.35
C ILE A 184 -12.87 0.19 8.05
N ASP A 185 -14.12 0.63 8.00
CA ASP A 185 -14.96 0.53 6.81
C ASP A 185 -14.37 1.30 5.61
N MET A 186 -13.72 2.43 5.87
CA MET A 186 -13.05 3.25 4.86
C MET A 186 -11.60 2.80 4.53
N GLY A 187 -11.09 1.75 5.19
CA GLY A 187 -9.74 1.25 4.94
C GLY A 187 -8.62 2.08 5.56
N VAL A 188 -8.93 2.97 6.50
CA VAL A 188 -7.96 3.81 7.20
C VAL A 188 -7.44 3.11 8.44
N THR A 189 -6.13 3.11 8.65
CA THR A 189 -5.51 2.51 9.85
C THR A 189 -5.75 3.40 11.06
N VAL A 190 -6.37 2.86 12.11
CA VAL A 190 -6.56 3.57 13.38
C VAL A 190 -5.55 3.08 14.39
N ARG A 191 -4.92 4.02 15.10
CA ARG A 191 -4.02 3.77 16.21
C ARG A 191 -4.56 4.45 17.46
N MET A 192 -5.04 3.64 18.38
CA MET A 192 -5.53 4.16 19.67
C MET A 192 -4.41 4.15 20.69
N VAL A 193 -4.26 5.26 21.39
CA VAL A 193 -3.49 5.33 22.62
C VAL A 193 -4.44 4.93 23.74
N VAL A 194 -4.24 3.74 24.28
CA VAL A 194 -5.21 3.13 25.18
C VAL A 194 -4.72 3.11 26.60
N ASP A 195 -5.64 3.49 27.50
CA ASP A 195 -5.46 3.25 28.92
C ASP A 195 -6.19 1.97 29.40
N ILE A 196 -7.13 1.40 28.65
CA ILE A 196 -7.88 0.17 29.03
C ILE A 196 -8.44 -0.62 27.83
N TYR A 197 -8.50 -1.95 27.98
CA TYR A 197 -8.87 -2.97 27.01
C TYR A 197 -10.35 -3.28 26.82
N LYS A 198 -10.83 -3.44 25.56
CA LYS A 198 -11.84 -4.46 25.17
C LYS A 198 -11.79 -4.76 23.66
N ARG A 199 -11.71 -6.07 23.29
CA ARG A 199 -11.65 -6.59 21.91
C ARG A 199 -13.01 -6.70 21.22
N ARG A 200 -13.09 -6.34 19.92
CA ARG A 200 -14.01 -6.93 18.93
C ARG A 200 -13.44 -6.83 17.50
N ARG A 201 -13.32 -8.00 16.82
CA ARG A 201 -13.25 -8.24 15.37
C ARG A 201 -12.24 -7.49 14.47
N ALA A 202 -11.07 -7.08 14.92
CA ALA A 202 -9.98 -6.66 14.03
C ALA A 202 -8.67 -7.25 14.55
N ASP A 203 -7.77 -7.58 13.66
CA ASP A 203 -6.40 -7.90 14.04
C ASP A 203 -5.79 -6.65 14.65
N SER A 204 -5.54 -6.70 15.95
CA SER A 204 -4.97 -5.59 16.67
C SER A 204 -3.69 -6.01 17.33
N TYR A 205 -2.66 -5.19 17.23
CA TYR A 205 -1.45 -5.35 18.02
C TYR A 205 -1.19 -4.11 18.85
N VAL A 206 -0.57 -4.32 20.00
CA VAL A 206 -0.14 -3.24 20.88
C VAL A 206 1.31 -2.91 20.56
N SER A 207 1.55 -1.64 20.30
CA SER A 207 2.90 -1.08 20.13
C SER A 207 3.08 0.11 21.06
N CYS A 208 4.29 0.66 21.16
CA CYS A 208 4.55 1.84 21.95
C CYS A 208 5.04 3.00 21.08
N VAL A 209 4.50 4.19 21.29
CA VAL A 209 4.99 5.44 20.73
C VAL A 209 5.66 6.22 21.87
N GLY A 210 6.98 6.13 21.95
CA GLY A 210 7.69 6.61 23.14
C GLY A 210 7.24 5.83 24.37
N THR A 211 6.61 6.51 25.33
CA THR A 211 6.08 5.92 26.58
C THR A 211 4.59 5.56 26.50
N TYR A 212 3.93 5.83 25.36
CA TYR A 212 2.50 5.57 25.23
C TYR A 212 2.25 4.21 24.58
N PRO A 213 1.47 3.30 25.20
CA PRO A 213 0.96 2.12 24.53
C PRO A 213 -0.06 2.53 23.46
N VAL A 214 0.06 1.94 22.29
CA VAL A 214 -0.80 2.20 21.14
C VAL A 214 -1.40 0.90 20.66
N ILE A 215 -2.71 0.80 20.56
CA ILE A 215 -3.37 -0.30 19.86
C ILE A 215 -3.55 0.11 18.41
N THR A 216 -3.03 -0.71 17.51
CA THR A 216 -3.21 -0.56 16.08
C THR A 216 -4.26 -1.56 15.61
N TYR A 217 -5.29 -1.05 14.95
CA TYR A 217 -6.28 -1.87 14.26
C TYR A 217 -5.95 -1.85 12.78
N HIS A 218 -5.62 -3.00 12.21
CA HIS A 218 -5.35 -3.14 10.79
C HIS A 218 -6.61 -3.47 10.01
N THR A 219 -6.81 -2.72 8.94
CA THR A 219 -7.82 -3.03 7.92
C THR A 219 -7.24 -3.90 6.81
N VAL A 220 -5.92 -3.93 6.66
CA VAL A 220 -5.20 -4.73 5.68
C VAL A 220 -4.19 -5.60 6.42
N THR A 221 -4.27 -6.89 6.23
CA THR A 221 -3.53 -7.92 6.98
C THR A 221 -2.03 -7.99 6.65
N LEU A 222 -1.57 -7.24 5.64
CA LEU A 222 -0.17 -7.24 5.19
C LEU A 222 0.80 -6.72 6.25
N ASN A 223 1.65 -7.58 6.77
CA ASN A 223 2.78 -7.17 7.58
C ASN A 223 3.91 -6.55 6.71
N THR A 224 4.88 -5.89 7.34
CA THR A 224 5.97 -5.19 6.62
C THR A 224 6.78 -6.13 5.73
N GLY A 225 7.04 -7.36 6.18
CA GLY A 225 7.76 -8.37 5.39
C GLY A 225 7.00 -8.76 4.13
N GLU A 226 5.71 -9.01 4.25
CA GLU A 226 4.82 -9.35 3.13
C GLU A 226 4.71 -8.20 2.13
N GLN A 227 4.66 -6.95 2.59
CA GLN A 227 4.68 -5.79 1.70
C GLN A 227 5.97 -5.70 0.89
N ILE A 228 7.13 -6.03 1.48
CA ILE A 228 8.43 -6.06 0.80
C ILE A 228 8.42 -7.18 -0.25
N VAL A 229 7.99 -8.39 0.10
CA VAL A 229 7.92 -9.53 -0.82
C VAL A 229 6.96 -9.23 -1.98
N LYS A 230 5.76 -8.71 -1.67
CA LYS A 230 4.81 -8.29 -2.69
C LYS A 230 5.41 -7.23 -3.64
N ARG A 231 6.11 -6.24 -3.09
CA ARG A 231 6.76 -5.21 -3.90
C ARG A 231 7.89 -5.76 -4.77
N ALA A 232 8.68 -6.70 -4.26
CA ALA A 232 9.71 -7.38 -5.04
C ALA A 232 9.08 -8.17 -6.20
N MET A 233 8.00 -8.91 -5.94
CA MET A 233 7.22 -9.62 -6.96
C MET A 233 6.66 -8.65 -8.01
N ASP A 234 6.11 -7.51 -7.60
CA ASP A 234 5.60 -6.48 -8.51
C ASP A 234 6.71 -5.95 -9.44
N ILE A 235 7.89 -5.64 -8.89
CA ILE A 235 9.01 -5.12 -9.68
C ILE A 235 9.51 -6.18 -10.66
N VAL A 236 9.78 -7.39 -10.18
CA VAL A 236 10.30 -8.48 -11.03
C VAL A 236 9.29 -8.83 -12.13
N GLY A 237 8.03 -9.09 -11.74
CA GLY A 237 6.98 -9.43 -12.71
C GLY A 237 6.66 -8.28 -13.67
N GLY A 238 6.72 -7.03 -13.19
CA GLY A 238 6.56 -5.84 -14.03
C GLY A 238 7.67 -5.71 -15.09
N ILE A 239 8.94 -5.92 -14.70
CA ILE A 239 10.06 -5.88 -15.63
C ILE A 239 9.98 -7.05 -16.64
N VAL A 240 9.71 -8.26 -16.16
CA VAL A 240 9.51 -9.43 -17.02
C VAL A 240 8.36 -9.19 -17.99
N GLY A 241 7.24 -8.65 -17.54
CA GLY A 241 6.11 -8.30 -18.39
C GLY A 241 6.47 -7.29 -19.48
N ILE A 242 7.22 -6.23 -19.14
CA ILE A 242 7.70 -5.25 -20.12
C ILE A 242 8.59 -5.93 -21.17
N LEU A 243 9.55 -6.74 -20.75
CA LEU A 243 10.50 -7.39 -21.67
C LEU A 243 9.80 -8.38 -22.60
N VAL A 244 8.96 -9.25 -22.04
CA VAL A 244 8.24 -10.30 -22.81
C VAL A 244 7.25 -9.69 -23.79
N PHE A 245 6.49 -8.66 -23.37
CA PHE A 245 5.49 -8.05 -24.22
C PHE A 245 5.98 -6.86 -25.03
N SER A 246 7.26 -6.47 -24.94
CA SER A 246 7.83 -5.35 -25.71
C SER A 246 7.64 -5.48 -27.23
N PRO A 247 7.81 -6.66 -27.88
CA PRO A 247 7.53 -6.78 -29.30
C PRO A 247 6.06 -6.54 -29.66
N VAL A 248 5.14 -7.08 -28.84
CA VAL A 248 3.71 -6.88 -29.02
C VAL A 248 3.35 -5.41 -28.82
N MET A 249 3.92 -4.76 -27.79
CA MET A 249 3.71 -3.34 -27.55
C MET A 249 4.19 -2.46 -28.72
N LEU A 250 5.32 -2.80 -29.32
CA LEU A 250 5.86 -2.07 -30.48
C LEU A 250 4.95 -2.19 -31.70
N VAL A 251 4.53 -3.42 -32.05
CA VAL A 251 3.62 -3.66 -33.16
C VAL A 251 2.28 -2.95 -32.93
N THR A 252 1.76 -3.02 -31.72
CA THR A 252 0.51 -2.33 -31.33
C THR A 252 0.64 -0.82 -31.47
N ALA A 253 1.77 -0.25 -31.04
CA ALA A 253 2.03 1.19 -31.17
C ALA A 253 1.99 1.65 -32.64
N ILE A 254 2.60 0.89 -33.52
CA ILE A 254 2.60 1.16 -34.97
C ILE A 254 1.18 1.03 -35.52
N ALA A 255 0.43 -0.05 -35.18
CA ALA A 255 -0.93 -0.28 -35.63
C ALA A 255 -1.87 0.86 -35.24
N ILE A 256 -1.80 1.33 -33.99
CA ILE A 256 -2.61 2.46 -33.50
C ILE A 256 -2.28 3.75 -34.26
N LYS A 257 -1.02 3.96 -34.60
CA LYS A 257 -0.58 5.18 -35.31
C LYS A 257 -1.07 5.20 -36.75
N LEU A 258 -1.22 4.01 -37.38
CA LEU A 258 -1.75 3.85 -38.73
C LEU A 258 -3.29 3.90 -38.76
N ASP A 259 -3.97 3.46 -37.67
CA ASP A 259 -5.42 3.37 -37.59
C ASP A 259 -6.11 4.72 -37.41
N SER A 260 -5.53 5.60 -36.57
CA SER A 260 -6.15 6.90 -36.27
C SER A 260 -5.13 7.95 -35.84
N PRO A 261 -5.39 9.28 -36.12
CA PRO A 261 -4.49 10.35 -35.70
C PRO A 261 -4.52 10.53 -34.17
N GLY A 262 -3.37 10.92 -33.57
CA GLY A 262 -3.25 11.23 -32.16
C GLY A 262 -2.16 10.41 -31.43
N PRO A 263 -2.08 10.52 -30.08
CA PRO A 263 -1.07 9.82 -29.28
C PRO A 263 -1.35 8.32 -29.20
N VAL A 264 -0.27 7.51 -29.19
CA VAL A 264 -0.36 6.05 -29.04
C VAL A 264 -0.78 5.64 -27.63
N ILE A 265 -0.26 6.37 -26.62
CA ILE A 265 -0.55 6.12 -25.20
C ILE A 265 -1.63 7.07 -24.71
N PHE A 266 -2.71 6.48 -24.25
CA PHE A 266 -3.77 7.17 -23.52
C PHE A 266 -3.40 7.25 -22.04
N ARG A 267 -3.59 8.44 -21.45
CA ARG A 267 -3.32 8.71 -20.04
C ARG A 267 -4.58 9.21 -19.38
N GLN A 268 -5.02 8.54 -18.34
CA GLN A 268 -6.19 8.95 -17.57
C GLN A 268 -5.84 9.03 -16.08
N THR A 269 -6.38 10.03 -15.39
CA THR A 269 -6.28 10.12 -13.95
C THR A 269 -7.19 9.07 -13.31
N ARG A 270 -6.64 8.25 -12.44
CA ARG A 270 -7.33 7.21 -11.69
C ARG A 270 -7.05 7.37 -10.20
N VAL A 271 -7.94 6.79 -9.39
CA VAL A 271 -7.80 6.78 -7.95
C VAL A 271 -7.04 5.51 -7.54
N GLY A 272 -5.99 5.70 -6.78
CA GLY A 272 -5.15 4.66 -6.18
C GLY A 272 -5.40 4.52 -4.69
N LYS A 273 -4.38 4.02 -3.97
CA LYS A 273 -4.47 3.73 -2.55
C LYS A 273 -4.91 4.96 -1.73
N ASN A 274 -5.96 4.78 -0.91
CA ASN A 274 -6.52 5.77 0.01
C ASN A 274 -6.90 7.11 -0.68
N GLY A 275 -7.43 7.03 -1.89
CA GLY A 275 -7.92 8.21 -2.61
C GLY A 275 -6.84 9.01 -3.36
N ARG A 276 -5.55 8.62 -3.27
CA ARG A 276 -4.47 9.31 -4.01
C ARG A 276 -4.60 9.06 -5.50
N THR A 277 -4.50 10.11 -6.28
CA THR A 277 -4.61 10.02 -7.73
C THR A 277 -3.28 9.67 -8.39
N PHE A 278 -3.34 8.97 -9.51
CA PHE A 278 -2.20 8.68 -10.37
C PHE A 278 -2.63 8.63 -11.84
N LYS A 279 -1.67 8.67 -12.76
CA LYS A 279 -1.95 8.52 -14.19
C LYS A 279 -1.72 7.07 -14.60
N ILE A 280 -2.80 6.41 -15.04
CA ILE A 280 -2.72 5.09 -15.66
C ILE A 280 -2.31 5.21 -17.12
N TYR A 281 -1.49 4.29 -17.60
CA TYR A 281 -1.06 4.21 -18.99
C TYR A 281 -1.79 3.07 -19.68
N LYS A 282 -2.40 3.37 -20.84
CA LYS A 282 -3.03 2.37 -21.72
C LYS A 282 -2.69 2.69 -23.16
N PHE A 283 -2.77 1.70 -24.03
CA PHE A 283 -2.84 2.00 -25.44
C PHE A 283 -4.18 2.65 -25.78
N ARG A 284 -4.15 3.61 -26.71
CA ARG A 284 -5.36 4.23 -27.19
C ARG A 284 -6.17 3.24 -28.00
N SER A 285 -7.37 2.92 -27.56
CA SER A 285 -8.33 2.03 -28.20
C SER A 285 -9.60 2.73 -28.68
N MET A 286 -9.69 4.03 -28.44
CA MET A 286 -10.83 4.88 -28.79
C MET A 286 -10.38 6.11 -29.58
N TYR A 287 -11.29 6.72 -30.28
CA TYR A 287 -11.07 8.01 -30.95
C TYR A 287 -10.78 9.11 -29.93
N THR A 288 -10.17 10.21 -30.39
CA THR A 288 -9.71 11.30 -29.51
C THR A 288 -10.85 12.06 -28.84
N ASP A 289 -12.03 12.08 -29.44
CA ASP A 289 -13.28 12.72 -28.98
C ASP A 289 -14.13 11.80 -28.06
N ALA A 290 -13.63 10.62 -27.73
CA ALA A 290 -14.38 9.58 -27.01
C ALA A 290 -14.89 10.01 -25.63
N GLU A 291 -14.16 10.88 -24.92
CA GLU A 291 -14.56 11.33 -23.58
C GLU A 291 -15.75 12.34 -23.68
N GLU A 292 -15.75 13.20 -24.69
CA GLU A 292 -16.86 14.16 -24.95
C GLU A 292 -18.14 13.40 -25.29
N ARG A 293 -18.04 12.37 -26.13
CA ARG A 293 -19.16 11.52 -26.52
C ARG A 293 -19.67 10.59 -25.43
N LYS A 294 -18.95 10.45 -24.32
CA LYS A 294 -19.36 9.59 -23.20
C LYS A 294 -20.68 10.05 -22.56
N ALA A 295 -20.88 11.36 -22.44
CA ALA A 295 -22.08 11.93 -21.83
C ALA A 295 -23.36 11.52 -22.56
N GLU A 296 -23.32 11.43 -23.90
CA GLU A 296 -24.46 11.04 -24.74
C GLU A 296 -24.81 9.56 -24.60
N LEU A 297 -23.84 8.73 -24.21
CA LEU A 297 -23.98 7.27 -24.12
C LEU A 297 -24.31 6.77 -22.70
N LEU A 298 -24.38 7.64 -21.71
CA LEU A 298 -24.64 7.26 -20.32
C LEU A 298 -25.95 6.51 -20.12
N SER A 299 -26.98 6.80 -20.93
CA SER A 299 -28.29 6.13 -20.89
C SER A 299 -28.23 4.66 -21.33
N GLN A 300 -27.16 4.23 -22.00
CA GLN A 300 -26.95 2.87 -22.50
C GLN A 300 -26.02 2.03 -21.60
N ASN A 301 -25.82 2.46 -20.33
CA ASN A 301 -24.98 1.75 -19.39
C ASN A 301 -25.58 0.40 -18.98
N GLU A 302 -24.81 -0.69 -19.11
CA GLU A 302 -25.22 -2.06 -18.78
C GLU A 302 -25.01 -2.42 -17.29
N ILE A 303 -24.30 -1.57 -16.53
CA ILE A 303 -24.04 -1.85 -15.11
C ILE A 303 -25.09 -1.20 -14.23
N ALA A 304 -25.76 -2.03 -13.41
CA ALA A 304 -26.71 -1.57 -12.40
C ALA A 304 -26.02 -0.68 -11.35
N GLY A 305 -26.72 0.36 -10.87
CA GLY A 305 -26.20 1.30 -9.87
C GLY A 305 -25.45 2.50 -10.42
N GLY A 306 -25.13 2.56 -11.73
CA GLY A 306 -24.59 3.77 -12.38
C GLY A 306 -23.21 4.23 -11.92
N VAL A 307 -22.50 3.43 -11.12
CA VAL A 307 -21.15 3.76 -10.60
C VAL A 307 -20.09 3.54 -11.67
N MET A 308 -20.20 2.43 -12.41
CA MET A 308 -19.28 2.09 -13.52
C MET A 308 -20.01 2.20 -14.84
N PHE A 309 -19.29 2.57 -15.91
CA PHE A 309 -19.82 2.59 -17.27
C PHE A 309 -19.32 1.38 -18.07
N LYS A 310 -20.23 0.62 -18.66
CA LYS A 310 -19.95 -0.48 -19.59
C LYS A 310 -21.00 -0.52 -20.68
N MET A 311 -20.55 -0.70 -21.93
CA MET A 311 -21.39 -0.82 -23.11
C MET A 311 -20.77 -1.85 -24.05
N LYS A 312 -21.58 -2.81 -24.55
CA LYS A 312 -21.12 -3.93 -25.37
C LYS A 312 -20.58 -3.48 -26.72
N ASP A 313 -21.31 -2.64 -27.45
CA ASP A 313 -20.93 -2.15 -28.79
C ASP A 313 -20.66 -0.63 -28.73
N ASP A 314 -19.58 -0.25 -28.06
CA ASP A 314 -19.21 1.16 -27.87
C ASP A 314 -18.70 1.77 -29.20
N PRO A 315 -19.44 2.73 -29.81
CA PRO A 315 -19.08 3.32 -31.09
C PRO A 315 -17.81 4.19 -31.06
N ARG A 316 -17.28 4.44 -29.89
CA ARG A 316 -16.06 5.24 -29.69
C ARG A 316 -14.79 4.42 -29.94
N ILE A 317 -14.91 3.09 -30.06
CA ILE A 317 -13.78 2.17 -30.20
C ILE A 317 -13.32 2.12 -31.65
N THR A 318 -12.02 2.29 -31.91
CA THR A 318 -11.44 2.19 -33.24
C THR A 318 -11.36 0.73 -33.72
N PRO A 319 -11.22 0.45 -35.05
CA PRO A 319 -11.05 -0.92 -35.55
C PRO A 319 -9.89 -1.67 -34.90
N VAL A 320 -8.70 -1.07 -34.79
CA VAL A 320 -7.56 -1.65 -34.05
C VAL A 320 -7.89 -1.72 -32.57
N GLY A 321 -8.61 -0.73 -32.03
CA GLY A 321 -9.09 -0.69 -30.64
C GLY A 321 -9.92 -1.93 -30.27
N LYS A 322 -10.78 -2.41 -31.13
CA LYS A 322 -11.58 -3.64 -30.90
C LYS A 322 -10.68 -4.86 -30.69
N ILE A 323 -9.63 -5.00 -31.50
CA ILE A 323 -8.70 -6.13 -31.42
C ILE A 323 -7.88 -6.06 -30.13
N ILE A 324 -7.26 -4.90 -29.83
CA ILE A 324 -6.40 -4.78 -28.66
C ILE A 324 -7.17 -4.88 -27.35
N ARG A 325 -8.43 -4.43 -27.30
CA ARG A 325 -9.31 -4.61 -26.12
C ARG A 325 -9.75 -6.07 -25.96
N LYS A 326 -10.11 -6.75 -27.06
CA LYS A 326 -10.46 -8.17 -27.02
C LYS A 326 -9.32 -9.01 -26.43
N LEU A 327 -8.08 -8.69 -26.76
CA LEU A 327 -6.88 -9.39 -26.29
C LEU A 327 -6.27 -8.77 -25.02
N SER A 328 -6.90 -7.73 -24.44
CA SER A 328 -6.40 -6.96 -23.29
C SER A 328 -4.98 -6.37 -23.51
N ILE A 329 -4.55 -6.23 -24.75
CA ILE A 329 -3.26 -5.63 -25.13
C ILE A 329 -3.22 -4.14 -24.77
N ASP A 330 -4.37 -3.47 -24.76
CA ASP A 330 -4.50 -2.07 -24.37
C ASP A 330 -4.02 -1.81 -22.94
N GLU A 331 -3.98 -2.83 -22.09
CA GLU A 331 -3.56 -2.71 -20.68
C GLU A 331 -2.05 -2.96 -20.47
N LEU A 332 -1.30 -3.45 -21.47
CA LEU A 332 0.13 -3.75 -21.34
C LEU A 332 0.99 -2.56 -20.85
N PRO A 333 0.74 -1.29 -21.25
CA PRO A 333 1.51 -0.17 -20.72
C PRO A 333 1.38 0.03 -19.21
N GLN A 334 0.40 -0.59 -18.55
CA GLN A 334 0.27 -0.53 -17.09
C GLN A 334 1.42 -1.24 -16.36
N PHE A 335 2.18 -2.13 -17.02
CA PHE A 335 3.42 -2.67 -16.43
C PHE A 335 4.40 -1.56 -16.02
N PHE A 336 4.45 -0.44 -16.74
CA PHE A 336 5.23 0.73 -16.33
C PHE A 336 4.69 1.35 -15.04
N ASN A 337 3.37 1.37 -14.82
CA ASN A 337 2.76 1.80 -13.57
C ASN A 337 3.11 0.87 -12.40
N VAL A 338 3.19 -0.45 -12.65
CA VAL A 338 3.59 -1.44 -11.64
C VAL A 338 5.04 -1.23 -11.23
N VAL A 339 5.96 -1.12 -12.19
CA VAL A 339 7.39 -0.87 -11.91
C VAL A 339 7.59 0.47 -11.21
N ALA A 340 6.87 1.52 -11.62
CA ALA A 340 6.90 2.83 -10.98
C ALA A 340 6.30 2.82 -9.55
N GLY A 341 5.46 1.83 -9.23
CA GLY A 341 4.88 1.64 -7.89
C GLY A 341 3.55 2.31 -7.65
N SER A 342 2.93 2.93 -8.65
CA SER A 342 1.56 3.44 -8.57
C SER A 342 0.51 2.33 -8.65
N MET A 343 0.88 1.17 -9.22
CA MET A 343 0.06 -0.04 -9.28
C MET A 343 0.83 -1.25 -8.74
N SER A 344 0.13 -2.36 -8.56
CA SER A 344 0.61 -3.70 -8.26
C SER A 344 0.24 -4.64 -9.42
N LEU A 345 0.89 -5.80 -9.52
CA LEU A 345 0.43 -6.85 -10.45
C LEU A 345 -0.97 -7.33 -10.09
N VAL A 346 -1.21 -7.57 -8.79
CA VAL A 346 -2.51 -8.02 -8.27
C VAL A 346 -3.05 -7.00 -7.28
N GLY A 347 -4.30 -6.60 -7.44
CA GLY A 347 -5.00 -5.66 -6.60
C GLY A 347 -6.41 -5.37 -7.12
N THR A 348 -7.08 -4.38 -6.54
CA THR A 348 -8.41 -3.95 -7.00
C THR A 348 -8.30 -3.13 -8.29
N ARG A 349 -9.34 -3.12 -9.12
CA ARG A 349 -9.35 -2.29 -10.35
C ARG A 349 -9.29 -0.80 -9.96
N PRO A 350 -8.39 0.00 -10.59
CA PRO A 350 -8.31 1.44 -10.33
C PRO A 350 -9.56 2.17 -10.83
N PRO A 351 -10.39 2.76 -9.93
CA PRO A 351 -11.59 3.49 -10.32
C PRO A 351 -11.26 4.87 -10.91
N THR A 352 -12.21 5.48 -11.62
CA THR A 352 -12.16 6.89 -12.01
C THR A 352 -12.51 7.80 -10.84
N LEU A 353 -12.26 9.11 -10.98
CA LEU A 353 -12.69 10.10 -9.98
C LEU A 353 -14.22 10.08 -9.82
N ASP A 354 -14.96 10.14 -10.93
CA ASP A 354 -16.42 10.11 -10.95
C ASP A 354 -17.03 8.85 -10.30
N GLU A 355 -16.33 7.69 -10.43
CA GLU A 355 -16.73 6.46 -9.75
C GLU A 355 -16.59 6.61 -8.22
N VAL A 356 -15.46 7.15 -7.76
CA VAL A 356 -15.17 7.29 -6.32
C VAL A 356 -16.03 8.36 -5.65
N GLU A 357 -16.41 9.41 -6.37
CA GLU A 357 -17.36 10.43 -5.88
C GLU A 357 -18.72 9.82 -5.52
N LYS A 358 -19.11 8.74 -6.20
CA LYS A 358 -20.36 8.01 -5.95
C LYS A 358 -20.22 6.89 -4.91
N TYR A 359 -19.00 6.64 -4.39
CA TYR A 359 -18.78 5.56 -3.44
C TYR A 359 -19.42 5.84 -2.10
N GLU A 360 -20.18 4.87 -1.62
CA GLU A 360 -20.59 4.82 -0.23
C GLU A 360 -19.41 4.45 0.67
N ARG A 361 -19.54 4.73 1.98
CA ARG A 361 -18.48 4.48 2.98
C ARG A 361 -17.87 3.07 2.89
N ARG A 362 -18.70 2.03 2.76
CA ARG A 362 -18.27 0.64 2.69
C ARG A 362 -17.43 0.35 1.43
N GLN A 363 -17.75 1.00 0.32
CA GLN A 363 -17.10 0.81 -0.96
C GLN A 363 -15.69 1.43 -1.00
N TRP A 364 -15.41 2.41 -0.12
CA TRP A 364 -14.08 3.01 0.04
C TRP A 364 -12.99 1.99 0.40
N ARG A 365 -13.37 0.87 1.01
CA ARG A 365 -12.43 -0.20 1.33
C ARG A 365 -11.71 -0.76 0.10
N ARG A 366 -12.34 -0.72 -1.08
CA ARG A 366 -11.73 -1.15 -2.34
C ARG A 366 -10.44 -0.41 -2.69
N ILE A 367 -10.33 0.86 -2.29
CA ILE A 367 -9.16 1.71 -2.55
C ILE A 367 -8.19 1.77 -1.37
N SER A 368 -8.34 0.92 -0.34
CA SER A 368 -7.41 0.86 0.79
C SER A 368 -6.06 0.23 0.47
N ILE A 369 -5.96 -0.46 -0.65
CA ILE A 369 -4.73 -1.08 -1.19
C ILE A 369 -4.32 -0.45 -2.52
N LYS A 370 -3.10 -0.78 -2.99
CA LYS A 370 -2.70 -0.38 -4.34
C LYS A 370 -3.57 -1.07 -5.39
N PRO A 371 -4.02 -0.34 -6.43
CA PRO A 371 -4.75 -0.96 -7.53
C PRO A 371 -3.87 -1.94 -8.30
N GLY A 372 -4.48 -2.98 -8.86
CA GLY A 372 -3.82 -4.04 -9.59
C GLY A 372 -3.97 -3.92 -11.10
N LEU A 373 -3.03 -4.53 -11.83
CA LEU A 373 -3.17 -4.83 -13.25
C LEU A 373 -4.24 -5.93 -13.44
N THR A 374 -4.25 -6.91 -12.54
CA THR A 374 -5.31 -7.91 -12.41
C THR A 374 -5.82 -7.99 -10.97
N GLY A 375 -6.93 -8.68 -10.73
CA GLY A 375 -7.53 -8.80 -9.39
C GLY A 375 -8.61 -9.86 -9.34
N MET A 376 -9.12 -10.13 -8.14
CA MET A 376 -10.08 -11.19 -7.86
C MET A 376 -11.33 -11.09 -8.74
N TRP A 377 -11.93 -9.91 -8.84
CA TRP A 377 -13.07 -9.67 -9.70
C TRP A 377 -12.74 -9.88 -11.19
N GLN A 378 -11.57 -9.42 -11.64
CA GLN A 378 -11.18 -9.50 -13.04
C GLN A 378 -11.00 -10.94 -13.53
N VAL A 379 -10.61 -11.87 -12.65
CA VAL A 379 -10.46 -13.31 -12.97
C VAL A 379 -11.68 -14.14 -12.58
N GLY A 380 -12.58 -13.62 -11.76
CA GLY A 380 -13.73 -14.33 -11.20
C GLY A 380 -15.02 -14.21 -12.02
N GLY A 381 -15.02 -13.47 -13.15
CA GLY A 381 -16.24 -13.31 -13.97
C GLY A 381 -16.41 -11.91 -14.55
N ARG A 382 -15.32 -11.31 -15.04
CA ARG A 382 -15.22 -9.94 -15.58
C ARG A 382 -16.42 -9.47 -16.42
N SER A 383 -17.03 -10.39 -17.20
CA SER A 383 -18.15 -10.07 -18.09
C SER A 383 -19.52 -10.45 -17.53
N LEU A 384 -19.57 -11.31 -16.51
CA LEU A 384 -20.81 -11.87 -15.96
C LEU A 384 -21.35 -11.13 -14.74
N VAL A 385 -20.47 -10.39 -14.04
CA VAL A 385 -20.87 -9.64 -12.83
C VAL A 385 -21.26 -8.23 -13.24
N THR A 386 -22.56 -7.97 -13.29
CA THR A 386 -23.16 -6.65 -13.59
C THR A 386 -23.57 -5.87 -12.34
N ASP A 387 -23.54 -6.52 -11.18
CA ASP A 387 -23.86 -5.93 -9.88
C ASP A 387 -22.58 -5.36 -9.24
N PHE A 388 -22.59 -4.05 -8.99
CA PHE A 388 -21.46 -3.36 -8.40
C PHE A 388 -21.16 -3.81 -6.97
N GLU A 389 -22.18 -4.15 -6.18
CA GLU A 389 -21.98 -4.63 -4.79
C GLU A 389 -21.23 -5.98 -4.77
N LYS A 390 -21.52 -6.89 -5.70
CA LYS A 390 -20.75 -8.14 -5.82
C LYS A 390 -19.29 -7.89 -6.17
N ILE A 391 -19.02 -6.89 -7.02
CA ILE A 391 -17.63 -6.48 -7.33
C ILE A 391 -16.93 -5.97 -6.06
N VAL A 392 -17.63 -5.17 -5.26
CA VAL A 392 -17.13 -4.66 -3.97
C VAL A 392 -16.83 -5.82 -3.01
N GLU A 393 -17.75 -6.78 -2.89
CA GLU A 393 -17.56 -7.95 -2.03
C GLU A 393 -16.33 -8.77 -2.42
N MET A 394 -16.15 -9.07 -3.70
CA MET A 394 -14.97 -9.80 -4.19
C MET A 394 -13.66 -9.06 -3.93
N ASP A 395 -13.66 -7.74 -4.15
CA ASP A 395 -12.47 -6.91 -3.91
C ASP A 395 -12.15 -6.82 -2.40
N VAL A 396 -13.17 -6.71 -1.56
CA VAL A 396 -13.02 -6.68 -0.09
C VAL A 396 -12.57 -8.05 0.43
N GLU A 397 -13.13 -9.14 -0.08
CA GLU A 397 -12.70 -10.51 0.25
C GLU A 397 -11.22 -10.72 -0.04
N TYR A 398 -10.74 -10.26 -1.20
CA TYR A 398 -9.32 -10.30 -1.52
C TYR A 398 -8.48 -9.48 -0.54
N ILE A 399 -8.94 -8.29 -0.14
CA ILE A 399 -8.22 -7.43 0.81
C ILE A 399 -8.12 -8.09 2.19
N ASP A 400 -9.20 -8.72 2.65
CA ASP A 400 -9.30 -9.32 3.98
C ASP A 400 -8.50 -10.63 4.10
N ASN A 401 -8.50 -11.41 3.03
CA ASN A 401 -7.87 -12.73 2.98
C ASN A 401 -6.57 -12.74 2.16
N TRP A 402 -5.95 -11.58 1.99
CA TRP A 402 -4.75 -11.49 1.18
C TRP A 402 -3.66 -12.46 1.66
N SER A 403 -3.03 -13.13 0.71
CA SER A 403 -1.81 -13.90 0.89
C SER A 403 -0.99 -13.88 -0.40
N LEU A 404 0.33 -14.10 -0.29
CA LEU A 404 1.19 -14.23 -1.48
C LEU A 404 0.73 -15.36 -2.40
N MET A 405 0.22 -16.45 -1.82
CA MET A 405 -0.31 -17.58 -2.58
C MET A 405 -1.57 -17.20 -3.36
N GLU A 406 -2.42 -16.34 -2.80
CA GLU A 406 -3.60 -15.84 -3.49
C GLU A 406 -3.22 -14.92 -4.68
N ASP A 407 -2.19 -14.10 -4.52
CA ASP A 407 -1.64 -13.32 -5.63
C ASP A 407 -1.16 -14.22 -6.77
N ILE A 408 -0.39 -15.27 -6.45
CA ILE A 408 0.09 -16.24 -7.43
C ILE A 408 -1.09 -16.94 -8.11
N ARG A 409 -2.11 -17.36 -7.34
CA ARG A 409 -3.32 -17.99 -7.87
C ARG A 409 -4.06 -17.07 -8.84
N ILE A 410 -4.21 -15.79 -8.50
CA ILE A 410 -4.86 -14.80 -9.37
C ILE A 410 -4.05 -14.58 -10.64
N LEU A 411 -2.72 -14.51 -10.56
CA LEU A 411 -1.85 -14.40 -11.74
C LEU A 411 -1.99 -15.61 -12.67
N CYS A 412 -1.98 -16.83 -12.13
CA CYS A 412 -2.20 -18.06 -12.92
C CYS A 412 -3.59 -18.07 -13.57
N LYS A 413 -4.64 -17.69 -12.81
CA LYS A 413 -6.00 -17.56 -13.35
C LYS A 413 -6.07 -16.50 -14.46
N THR A 414 -5.36 -15.37 -14.31
CA THR A 414 -5.31 -14.31 -15.32
C THR A 414 -4.80 -14.87 -16.66
N VAL A 415 -3.70 -15.62 -16.64
CA VAL A 415 -3.16 -16.27 -17.85
C VAL A 415 -4.19 -17.21 -18.46
N THR A 416 -4.86 -18.03 -17.62
CA THR A 416 -5.89 -18.97 -18.09
C THR A 416 -7.09 -18.25 -18.70
N VAL A 417 -7.54 -17.15 -18.09
CA VAL A 417 -8.66 -16.34 -18.59
C VAL A 417 -8.30 -15.66 -19.90
N LEU A 418 -7.09 -15.10 -20.03
CA LEU A 418 -6.62 -14.50 -21.28
C LEU A 418 -6.54 -15.51 -22.42
N LEU A 419 -6.12 -16.76 -22.14
CA LEU A 419 -6.03 -17.83 -23.13
C LEU A 419 -7.40 -18.39 -23.53
N LYS A 420 -8.36 -18.45 -22.58
CA LYS A 420 -9.72 -18.99 -22.83
C LYS A 420 -10.68 -17.97 -23.44
N HIS A 421 -10.48 -16.68 -23.16
CA HIS A 421 -11.40 -15.60 -23.52
C HIS A 421 -10.91 -14.76 -24.69
N ALA A 422 -10.50 -15.43 -25.77
CA ALA A 422 -10.61 -14.80 -27.07
C ALA A 422 -12.08 -14.37 -27.40
N ASP A 423 -13.08 -14.76 -26.57
CA ASP A 423 -14.51 -14.59 -26.78
C ASP A 423 -15.21 -13.59 -25.86
N ALA A 424 -14.49 -12.78 -25.12
CA ALA A 424 -15.09 -11.96 -24.05
C ALA A 424 -15.38 -10.49 -24.44
N TYR A 425 -15.78 -10.24 -25.70
CA TYR A 425 -16.46 -8.98 -26.10
C TYR A 425 -17.30 -9.23 -27.36
#